data_e5a2962ba9f42b62ba4a89f80f3215b1
#
_entry.id   e5a2962ba9f42b62ba4a89f80f3215b1
#
_cell.length_a   1.000
_cell.length_b   1.000
_cell.length_c   1.000
_cell.angle_alpha   90.00
_cell.angle_beta   90.00
_cell.angle_gamma   90.00
#
_symmetry.space_group_name_H-M   'P 1'
#
loop_
_entity.id
_entity.type
_entity.pdbx_description
1 polymer ?
#
loop_
_entity_poly.entity_id
_entity_poly.type
_entity_poly.pdbx_seq_one_letter_code
_entity_poly.pdbx_strand_id
1 'polypeptide(L)'
;MTSRKYNGVFIECVCGNIADQPDMDAIVNAANAELRIGGGVAGAIHRAAGPGLEKECRPLAPLRPGQAVITGARGLPNRYVIHCLGPRYGRDEPADILLADCYRNALDLCEQHDIGSTAFPALSTGAFGYPTEDAARVALKVVLEQTSHLSSVKHVRFVLFDDAALRLYGRLLDELVEARDNGLALFTDLYELTMLQAYFEEGMTENAVFSLFVRRLPARRNFLLACGLDTVLDYFESLRFGDDDLAFLASLGKFSDRFLNWLRVFRFTGDIYAVPEGTPVFPNEPILEVVAPLPQAQVVETFVMNQIHLQTVLASKAQRVVTAADGRPVVDFGARRIHGIDAALKAVRAAYIAGVSATSNVLAARQFAVPVTGTMAHSYIQAHQDEASAFRSFTRLYPDTVLLIDTYDTLAGVRKVIDLANTLGEDFRVKAVRLDSGDLLVLSKQVRRLLDKAGLGKVGIFASGGLDEDRIEELVTSGAPIEGFGVGTSMGLSIDAPNLDIVYKLCEYAGKGRFKFSTDKPILPGRKQVFRMTENNRDARDVIAQADEDLPGRPLLVTMMRNGERLSAGRVDLESARDYAQRQVARLPDRVRDLAPAEPPYPVEISRALSQYQDEVAAG
;
A
#
# COMPACT_ATOMS: atom_id res chain seq x y z
N MET A 1 25.18 14.94 -11.25
CA MET A 1 25.57 14.47 -9.90
C MET A 1 24.36 14.61 -9.01
N THR A 2 23.86 13.55 -8.42
CA THR A 2 22.77 13.55 -7.44
C THR A 2 23.31 12.95 -6.16
N SER A 3 23.07 13.59 -5.03
CA SER A 3 23.55 13.11 -3.74
C SER A 3 22.52 13.34 -2.65
N ARG A 4 22.48 12.44 -1.68
CA ARG A 4 21.64 12.51 -0.47
C ARG A 4 22.43 12.07 0.75
N LYS A 5 22.14 12.70 1.88
CA LYS A 5 22.61 12.20 3.18
C LYS A 5 21.46 11.47 3.84
N TYR A 6 21.67 10.20 4.22
CA TYR A 6 20.63 9.38 4.82
C TYR A 6 21.22 8.55 5.99
N ASN A 7 20.64 8.62 7.18
CA ASN A 7 21.15 8.00 8.41
C ASN A 7 22.65 8.28 8.67
N GLY A 8 23.12 9.49 8.36
CA GLY A 8 24.53 9.88 8.55
C GLY A 8 25.49 9.43 7.45
N VAL A 9 25.05 8.62 6.48
CA VAL A 9 25.81 8.17 5.30
C VAL A 9 25.53 9.09 4.12
N PHE A 10 26.59 9.53 3.44
CA PHE A 10 26.50 10.29 2.20
C PHE A 10 26.43 9.33 1.01
N ILE A 11 25.37 9.37 0.25
CA ILE A 11 25.14 8.51 -0.92
C ILE A 11 25.10 9.40 -2.15
N GLU A 12 25.93 9.10 -3.15
CA GLU A 12 26.00 9.88 -4.38
C GLU A 12 26.06 9.02 -5.64
N CYS A 13 25.57 9.58 -6.74
CA CYS A 13 25.63 8.99 -8.07
C CYS A 13 26.47 9.89 -8.97
N VAL A 14 27.50 9.32 -9.61
CA VAL A 14 28.39 10.02 -10.52
C VAL A 14 28.56 9.24 -11.82
N CYS A 15 28.82 9.93 -12.93
CA CYS A 15 29.25 9.30 -14.17
C CYS A 15 30.79 9.26 -14.19
N GLY A 16 31.38 8.10 -14.48
CA GLY A 16 32.84 7.99 -14.50
C GLY A 16 33.38 6.58 -14.63
N ASN A 17 34.68 6.47 -14.37
CA ASN A 17 35.40 5.19 -14.39
C ASN A 17 35.60 4.69 -12.96
N ILE A 18 35.06 3.51 -12.64
CA ILE A 18 35.19 2.89 -11.32
C ILE A 18 36.65 2.64 -10.89
N ALA A 19 37.56 2.46 -11.82
CA ALA A 19 39.00 2.27 -11.54
C ALA A 19 39.74 3.59 -11.25
N ASP A 20 39.08 4.74 -11.34
CA ASP A 20 39.64 6.06 -11.10
C ASP A 20 38.79 6.81 -10.06
N GLN A 21 38.87 6.35 -8.80
CA GLN A 21 38.15 6.90 -7.66
C GLN A 21 39.15 7.14 -6.49
N PRO A 22 40.09 8.08 -6.63
CA PRO A 22 41.19 8.22 -5.67
C PRO A 22 40.79 8.69 -4.27
N ASP A 23 39.60 9.25 -4.12
CA ASP A 23 39.02 9.73 -2.87
C ASP A 23 38.18 8.67 -2.13
N MET A 24 38.09 7.45 -2.67
CA MET A 24 37.37 6.34 -2.04
C MET A 24 38.35 5.31 -1.46
N ASP A 25 38.09 4.81 -0.25
CA ASP A 25 38.91 3.78 0.39
C ASP A 25 38.85 2.44 -0.36
N ALA A 26 37.66 2.09 -0.83
CA ALA A 26 37.42 0.85 -1.56
C ALA A 26 36.63 1.07 -2.85
N ILE A 27 36.87 0.22 -3.83
CA ILE A 27 36.04 0.09 -5.02
C ILE A 27 35.50 -1.32 -5.15
N VAL A 28 34.28 -1.45 -5.70
CA VAL A 28 33.66 -2.76 -5.92
C VAL A 28 33.86 -3.22 -7.37
N ASN A 29 34.30 -4.45 -7.52
CA ASN A 29 34.48 -5.13 -8.78
C ASN A 29 33.25 -6.01 -9.10
N ALA A 30 32.62 -5.82 -10.27
CA ALA A 30 31.67 -6.74 -10.85
C ALA A 30 32.42 -7.98 -11.41
N ALA A 31 32.71 -8.92 -10.51
CA ALA A 31 33.61 -10.05 -10.79
C ALA A 31 32.91 -11.19 -11.54
N ASN A 32 33.72 -12.07 -12.14
CA ASN A 32 33.30 -13.41 -12.55
C ASN A 32 33.64 -14.44 -11.47
N ALA A 33 33.08 -15.64 -11.58
CA ALA A 33 33.24 -16.69 -10.57
C ALA A 33 34.72 -17.05 -10.30
N GLU A 34 35.55 -17.03 -11.31
CA GLU A 34 36.97 -17.37 -11.23
C GLU A 34 37.86 -16.21 -10.77
N LEU A 35 37.26 -15.03 -10.50
CA LEU A 35 37.97 -13.80 -10.10
C LEU A 35 39.12 -13.41 -11.05
N ARG A 36 39.00 -13.74 -12.37
CA ARG A 36 39.99 -13.47 -13.38
C ARG A 36 39.67 -12.18 -14.14
N ILE A 37 40.69 -11.69 -14.86
CA ILE A 37 40.49 -10.59 -15.78
C ILE A 37 39.38 -10.94 -16.78
N GLY A 38 38.43 -10.02 -16.98
CA GLY A 38 37.27 -10.17 -17.86
C GLY A 38 37.06 -8.94 -18.72
N GLY A 39 35.88 -8.79 -19.28
CA GLY A 39 35.41 -7.57 -19.94
C GLY A 39 34.85 -6.53 -18.98
N GLY A 40 34.47 -5.36 -19.49
CA GLY A 40 33.78 -4.31 -18.72
C GLY A 40 34.51 -3.86 -17.45
N VAL A 41 33.79 -3.76 -16.35
CA VAL A 41 34.28 -3.33 -15.03
C VAL A 41 35.47 -4.19 -14.56
N ALA A 42 35.32 -5.53 -14.58
CA ALA A 42 36.40 -6.42 -14.14
C ALA A 42 37.70 -6.22 -14.96
N GLY A 43 37.56 -6.04 -16.27
CA GLY A 43 38.73 -5.75 -17.14
C GLY A 43 39.37 -4.40 -16.84
N ALA A 44 38.59 -3.37 -16.54
CA ALA A 44 39.12 -2.04 -16.21
C ALA A 44 39.90 -2.08 -14.88
N ILE A 45 39.34 -2.67 -13.84
CA ILE A 45 39.94 -2.78 -12.51
C ILE A 45 41.24 -3.64 -12.57
N HIS A 46 41.19 -4.82 -13.19
CA HIS A 46 42.37 -5.69 -13.29
C HIS A 46 43.52 -5.06 -14.08
N ARG A 47 43.23 -4.32 -15.18
CA ARG A 47 44.27 -3.60 -15.95
C ARG A 47 44.91 -2.48 -15.12
N ALA A 48 44.13 -1.72 -14.37
CA ALA A 48 44.61 -0.63 -13.53
C ALA A 48 45.39 -1.14 -12.30
N ALA A 49 44.91 -2.20 -11.67
CA ALA A 49 45.55 -2.81 -10.50
C ALA A 49 46.87 -3.58 -10.84
N GLY A 50 47.00 -4.03 -12.09
CA GLY A 50 48.12 -4.84 -12.54
C GLY A 50 48.05 -6.32 -12.11
N PRO A 51 49.06 -7.14 -12.49
CA PRO A 51 49.04 -8.60 -12.33
C PRO A 51 49.04 -9.07 -10.85
N GLY A 52 49.37 -8.20 -9.94
CA GLY A 52 49.36 -8.48 -8.49
C GLY A 52 47.95 -8.79 -7.95
N LEU A 53 46.92 -8.16 -8.53
CA LEU A 53 45.54 -8.36 -8.10
C LEU A 53 45.07 -9.79 -8.41
N GLU A 54 45.37 -10.31 -9.60
CA GLU A 54 44.98 -11.68 -9.97
C GLU A 54 45.61 -12.74 -9.06
N LYS A 55 46.84 -12.50 -8.57
CA LYS A 55 47.50 -13.41 -7.63
C LYS A 55 46.76 -13.47 -6.29
N GLU A 56 46.25 -12.34 -5.81
CA GLU A 56 45.44 -12.29 -4.56
C GLU A 56 44.06 -12.89 -4.75
N CYS A 57 43.45 -12.71 -5.90
CA CYS A 57 42.14 -13.26 -6.22
C CYS A 57 42.14 -14.79 -6.29
N ARG A 58 43.21 -15.40 -6.77
CA ARG A 58 43.30 -16.84 -7.04
C ARG A 58 42.90 -17.76 -5.88
N PRO A 59 43.34 -17.56 -4.63
CA PRO A 59 42.97 -18.40 -3.50
C PRO A 59 41.53 -18.18 -3.03
N LEU A 60 40.85 -17.11 -3.46
CA LEU A 60 39.50 -16.74 -3.08
C LEU A 60 38.42 -17.25 -4.04
N ALA A 61 38.86 -17.74 -5.23
CA ALA A 61 37.99 -18.33 -6.23
C ALA A 61 37.69 -19.82 -5.93
N PRO A 62 36.51 -20.37 -6.41
CA PRO A 62 35.46 -19.66 -7.13
C PRO A 62 34.43 -19.01 -6.20
N LEU A 63 33.84 -17.89 -6.65
CA LEU A 63 32.69 -17.29 -5.99
C LEU A 63 31.37 -17.88 -6.48
N ARG A 64 30.34 -17.84 -5.63
CA ARG A 64 28.95 -18.09 -5.98
C ARG A 64 28.19 -16.77 -6.16
N PRO A 65 27.10 -16.73 -6.95
CA PRO A 65 26.25 -15.56 -7.04
C PRO A 65 25.80 -15.08 -5.65
N GLY A 66 25.84 -13.75 -5.41
CA GLY A 66 25.56 -13.11 -4.13
C GLY A 66 26.78 -12.97 -3.22
N GLN A 67 27.87 -13.69 -3.42
CA GLN A 67 29.05 -13.62 -2.56
C GLN A 67 29.95 -12.42 -2.88
N ALA A 68 30.63 -11.94 -1.84
CA ALA A 68 31.66 -10.90 -1.92
C ALA A 68 32.94 -11.34 -1.18
N VAL A 69 34.10 -10.93 -1.68
CA VAL A 69 35.40 -11.10 -1.03
C VAL A 69 36.23 -9.83 -1.21
N ILE A 70 37.21 -9.61 -0.34
CA ILE A 70 38.08 -8.41 -0.33
C ILE A 70 39.55 -8.75 -0.61
N THR A 71 40.22 -7.87 -1.35
CA THR A 71 41.68 -7.91 -1.61
C THR A 71 42.28 -6.52 -1.45
N GLY A 72 43.59 -6.43 -1.41
CA GLY A 72 44.31 -5.16 -1.60
C GLY A 72 44.14 -4.62 -3.01
N ALA A 73 44.18 -3.31 -3.19
CA ALA A 73 43.90 -2.65 -4.47
C ALA A 73 45.13 -2.58 -5.41
N ARG A 74 46.31 -2.90 -4.91
CA ARG A 74 47.58 -2.97 -5.66
C ARG A 74 47.95 -1.66 -6.38
N GLY A 75 47.91 -1.61 -7.72
CA GLY A 75 48.25 -0.42 -8.50
C GLY A 75 47.13 0.63 -8.59
N LEU A 76 45.97 0.38 -8.00
CA LEU A 76 44.88 1.35 -7.90
C LEU A 76 45.15 2.38 -6.79
N PRO A 77 44.54 3.55 -6.85
CA PRO A 77 44.70 4.58 -5.80
C PRO A 77 44.01 4.22 -4.47
N ASN A 78 43.11 3.25 -4.47
CA ASN A 78 42.32 2.80 -3.34
C ASN A 78 43.11 1.87 -2.39
N ARG A 79 42.59 1.62 -1.20
CA ARG A 79 43.19 0.64 -0.25
C ARG A 79 42.74 -0.78 -0.58
N TYR A 80 41.49 -0.94 -1.00
CA TYR A 80 40.86 -2.25 -1.19
C TYR A 80 40.08 -2.36 -2.49
N VAL A 81 39.94 -3.60 -2.98
CA VAL A 81 38.98 -4.00 -4.00
C VAL A 81 38.06 -5.06 -3.38
N ILE A 82 36.74 -4.83 -3.44
CA ILE A 82 35.73 -5.80 -3.03
C ILE A 82 35.19 -6.45 -4.30
N HIS A 83 35.30 -7.75 -4.42
CA HIS A 83 34.87 -8.50 -5.58
C HIS A 83 33.53 -9.14 -5.36
N CYS A 84 32.47 -8.71 -6.06
CA CYS A 84 31.12 -9.24 -5.96
C CYS A 84 30.76 -10.04 -7.21
N LEU A 85 30.25 -11.25 -7.05
CA LEU A 85 29.66 -12.00 -8.15
C LEU A 85 28.14 -11.83 -8.14
N GLY A 86 27.63 -10.94 -8.97
CA GLY A 86 26.19 -10.75 -9.14
C GLY A 86 25.55 -11.90 -9.94
N PRO A 87 24.21 -12.04 -9.85
CA PRO A 87 23.47 -13.06 -10.60
C PRO A 87 23.42 -12.75 -12.10
N ARG A 88 23.31 -13.80 -12.90
CA ARG A 88 22.92 -13.72 -14.32
C ARG A 88 21.41 -13.78 -14.40
N TYR A 89 20.81 -12.70 -14.86
CA TYR A 89 19.34 -12.57 -14.93
C TYR A 89 18.70 -13.68 -15.74
N GLY A 90 17.62 -14.29 -15.19
CA GLY A 90 16.93 -15.42 -15.81
C GLY A 90 17.69 -16.77 -15.78
N ARG A 91 18.79 -16.86 -15.00
CA ARG A 91 19.56 -18.10 -14.79
C ARG A 91 19.81 -18.40 -13.32
N ASP A 92 20.26 -17.39 -12.57
CA ASP A 92 20.62 -17.54 -11.16
C ASP A 92 19.44 -16.99 -10.34
N GLU A 93 18.68 -17.86 -9.68
CA GLU A 93 17.43 -17.52 -8.96
C GLU A 93 17.53 -17.81 -7.46
N PRO A 94 16.91 -16.97 -6.61
CA PRO A 94 16.16 -15.73 -6.92
C PRO A 94 17.12 -14.55 -7.18
N ALA A 95 17.06 -13.97 -8.38
CA ALA A 95 18.05 -13.02 -8.86
C ALA A 95 18.08 -11.70 -8.04
N ASP A 96 16.96 -11.23 -7.58
CA ASP A 96 16.82 -10.02 -6.74
C ASP A 96 17.49 -10.20 -5.38
N ILE A 97 17.31 -11.35 -4.72
CA ILE A 97 17.96 -11.67 -3.45
C ILE A 97 19.48 -11.79 -3.64
N LEU A 98 19.92 -12.50 -4.66
CA LEU A 98 21.35 -12.68 -4.94
C LEU A 98 22.05 -11.35 -5.28
N LEU A 99 21.36 -10.44 -5.99
CA LEU A 99 21.89 -9.11 -6.25
C LEU A 99 21.94 -8.26 -4.98
N ALA A 100 20.89 -8.32 -4.15
CA ALA A 100 20.84 -7.66 -2.84
C ALA A 100 22.00 -8.13 -1.94
N ASP A 101 22.27 -9.43 -1.90
CA ASP A 101 23.35 -10.01 -1.11
C ASP A 101 24.74 -9.50 -1.54
N CYS A 102 24.97 -9.21 -2.84
CA CYS A 102 26.22 -8.59 -3.29
C CYS A 102 26.46 -7.23 -2.60
N TYR A 103 25.46 -6.38 -2.54
CA TYR A 103 25.59 -5.06 -1.91
C TYR A 103 25.70 -5.19 -0.39
N ARG A 104 24.92 -6.05 0.23
CA ARG A 104 24.94 -6.31 1.68
C ARG A 104 26.30 -6.84 2.12
N ASN A 105 26.77 -7.91 1.49
CA ASN A 105 28.06 -8.53 1.80
C ASN A 105 29.24 -7.58 1.52
N ALA A 106 29.15 -6.71 0.52
CA ALA A 106 30.19 -5.71 0.28
C ALA A 106 30.25 -4.66 1.40
N LEU A 107 29.10 -4.18 1.88
CA LEU A 107 29.04 -3.23 3.00
C LEU A 107 29.49 -3.88 4.32
N ASP A 108 29.12 -5.14 4.57
CA ASP A 108 29.58 -5.91 5.72
C ASP A 108 31.11 -6.06 5.73
N LEU A 109 31.73 -6.31 4.57
CA LEU A 109 33.18 -6.31 4.44
C LEU A 109 33.80 -4.93 4.71
N CYS A 110 33.13 -3.86 4.29
CA CYS A 110 33.56 -2.50 4.64
C CYS A 110 33.59 -2.28 6.16
N GLU A 111 32.53 -2.67 6.86
CA GLU A 111 32.48 -2.56 8.34
C GLU A 111 33.53 -3.42 9.02
N GLN A 112 33.75 -4.67 8.56
CA GLN A 112 34.77 -5.58 9.12
C GLN A 112 36.21 -5.07 8.95
N HIS A 113 36.46 -4.22 7.96
CA HIS A 113 37.79 -3.68 7.64
C HIS A 113 37.96 -2.19 7.94
N ASP A 114 37.04 -1.58 8.69
CA ASP A 114 37.02 -0.15 9.06
C ASP A 114 37.18 0.76 7.81
N ILE A 115 36.41 0.48 6.75
CA ILE A 115 36.40 1.23 5.51
C ILE A 115 35.38 2.36 5.61
N GLY A 116 35.83 3.61 5.46
CA GLY A 116 34.98 4.80 5.58
C GLY A 116 34.20 5.14 4.31
N SER A 117 34.71 4.71 3.14
CA SER A 117 34.11 5.06 1.85
C SER A 117 34.25 3.95 0.82
N THR A 118 33.17 3.70 0.03
CA THR A 118 33.18 2.66 -1.00
C THR A 118 32.43 3.08 -2.26
N ALA A 119 32.94 2.69 -3.44
CA ALA A 119 32.33 2.96 -4.73
C ALA A 119 31.84 1.67 -5.41
N PHE A 120 30.59 1.69 -5.86
CA PHE A 120 29.92 0.59 -6.55
C PHE A 120 29.71 0.90 -8.02
N PRO A 121 29.98 -0.04 -8.95
CA PRO A 121 29.42 -0.01 -10.30
C PRO A 121 27.97 -0.52 -10.28
N ALA A 122 27.26 -0.38 -11.40
CA ALA A 122 25.97 -1.04 -11.60
C ALA A 122 26.17 -2.56 -11.77
N LEU A 123 26.07 -3.33 -10.69
CA LEU A 123 26.27 -4.78 -10.69
C LEU A 123 25.23 -5.49 -11.57
N SER A 124 25.64 -6.54 -12.26
CA SER A 124 24.82 -7.42 -13.12
C SER A 124 24.18 -6.80 -14.36
N THR A 125 24.25 -5.49 -14.59
CA THR A 125 23.55 -4.80 -15.69
C THR A 125 24.26 -4.91 -17.07
N GLY A 126 25.50 -5.39 -17.10
CA GLY A 126 26.25 -5.62 -18.32
C GLY A 126 26.01 -7.00 -18.93
N ALA A 127 27.07 -7.81 -19.07
CA ALA A 127 27.01 -9.15 -19.64
C ALA A 127 26.08 -10.13 -18.92
N PHE A 128 25.67 -9.85 -17.68
CA PHE A 128 24.76 -10.68 -16.91
C PHE A 128 23.27 -10.32 -17.14
N GLY A 129 22.99 -9.28 -17.93
CA GLY A 129 21.68 -9.00 -18.52
C GLY A 129 20.58 -8.58 -17.54
N TYR A 130 20.92 -8.17 -16.32
CA TYR A 130 19.90 -7.68 -15.38
C TYR A 130 19.33 -6.35 -15.88
N PRO A 131 17.98 -6.17 -15.91
CA PRO A 131 17.37 -4.90 -16.31
C PRO A 131 17.89 -3.75 -15.43
N THR A 132 18.34 -2.67 -16.06
CA THR A 132 19.08 -1.60 -15.36
C THR A 132 18.24 -0.92 -14.29
N GLU A 133 16.95 -0.69 -14.52
CA GLU A 133 16.06 -0.05 -13.54
C GLU A 133 15.80 -0.96 -12.33
N ASP A 134 15.55 -2.24 -12.57
CA ASP A 134 15.32 -3.21 -11.49
C ASP A 134 16.59 -3.41 -10.65
N ALA A 135 17.77 -3.52 -11.30
CA ALA A 135 19.04 -3.60 -10.61
C ALA A 135 19.34 -2.35 -9.77
N ALA A 136 19.03 -1.16 -10.30
CA ALA A 136 19.20 0.11 -9.59
C ALA A 136 18.28 0.19 -8.35
N ARG A 137 17.03 -0.25 -8.47
CA ARG A 137 16.09 -0.31 -7.31
C ARG A 137 16.63 -1.25 -6.22
N VAL A 138 17.08 -2.45 -6.57
CA VAL A 138 17.66 -3.39 -5.61
C VAL A 138 18.88 -2.77 -4.93
N ALA A 139 19.82 -2.21 -5.71
CA ALA A 139 21.05 -1.62 -5.21
C ALA A 139 20.79 -0.48 -4.21
N LEU A 140 19.99 0.51 -4.62
CA LEU A 140 19.67 1.68 -3.78
C LEU A 140 18.86 1.30 -2.56
N LYS A 141 17.89 0.40 -2.71
CA LYS A 141 17.07 -0.09 -1.59
C LYS A 141 17.95 -0.75 -0.52
N VAL A 142 18.84 -1.65 -0.91
CA VAL A 142 19.73 -2.33 0.03
C VAL A 142 20.72 -1.37 0.69
N VAL A 143 21.34 -0.46 -0.07
CA VAL A 143 22.27 0.53 0.51
C VAL A 143 21.53 1.41 1.52
N LEU A 144 20.35 1.92 1.21
CA LEU A 144 19.54 2.71 2.14
C LEU A 144 19.13 1.91 3.39
N GLU A 145 18.79 0.62 3.25
CA GLU A 145 18.48 -0.26 4.39
C GLU A 145 19.68 -0.47 5.30
N GLN A 146 20.85 -0.68 4.72
CA GLN A 146 22.08 -0.91 5.50
C GLN A 146 22.57 0.34 6.24
N THR A 147 22.23 1.56 5.79
CA THR A 147 22.74 2.80 6.44
C THR A 147 22.51 2.87 7.94
N SER A 148 21.46 2.25 8.47
CA SER A 148 21.17 2.21 9.91
C SER A 148 22.10 1.29 10.71
N HIS A 149 22.81 0.39 10.04
CA HIS A 149 23.73 -0.58 10.62
C HIS A 149 25.21 -0.21 10.39
N LEU A 150 25.47 0.78 9.53
CA LEU A 150 26.82 1.21 9.19
C LEU A 150 27.39 2.13 10.27
N SER A 151 28.50 1.74 10.84
CA SER A 151 29.28 2.52 11.83
C SER A 151 30.55 3.12 11.26
N SER A 152 31.26 2.40 10.40
CA SER A 152 32.49 2.82 9.74
C SER A 152 32.22 3.55 8.42
N VAL A 153 31.36 2.98 7.56
CA VAL A 153 31.04 3.56 6.25
C VAL A 153 30.25 4.85 6.40
N LYS A 154 30.81 5.95 5.89
CA LYS A 154 30.17 7.28 5.88
C LYS A 154 29.89 7.78 4.47
N HIS A 155 30.45 7.12 3.44
CA HIS A 155 30.30 7.54 2.07
C HIS A 155 30.14 6.32 1.12
N VAL A 156 29.04 6.30 0.38
CA VAL A 156 28.75 5.32 -0.67
C VAL A 156 28.57 6.05 -2.00
N ARG A 157 29.34 5.66 -3.03
CA ARG A 157 29.28 6.24 -4.37
C ARG A 157 28.84 5.20 -5.40
N PHE A 158 27.83 5.51 -6.20
CA PHE A 158 27.52 4.75 -7.40
C PHE A 158 28.22 5.38 -8.61
N VAL A 159 29.15 4.65 -9.22
CA VAL A 159 29.90 5.08 -10.41
C VAL A 159 29.28 4.45 -11.64
N LEU A 160 28.64 5.26 -12.46
CA LEU A 160 27.80 4.85 -13.57
C LEU A 160 28.50 5.13 -14.90
N PHE A 161 28.21 4.28 -15.90
CA PHE A 161 28.95 4.32 -17.16
C PHE A 161 28.50 5.48 -18.06
N ASP A 162 27.23 5.88 -18.01
CA ASP A 162 26.66 6.90 -18.87
C ASP A 162 25.64 7.80 -18.16
N ASP A 163 25.27 8.88 -18.84
CA ASP A 163 24.31 9.87 -18.31
C ASP A 163 22.87 9.32 -18.17
N ALA A 164 22.51 8.29 -18.93
CA ALA A 164 21.18 7.69 -18.82
C ALA A 164 21.05 6.92 -17.49
N ALA A 165 22.06 6.12 -17.16
CA ALA A 165 22.17 5.43 -15.87
C ALA A 165 22.28 6.42 -14.72
N LEU A 166 23.04 7.53 -14.87
CA LEU A 166 23.14 8.58 -13.86
C LEU A 166 21.79 9.22 -13.55
N ARG A 167 21.02 9.58 -14.58
CA ARG A 167 19.67 10.15 -14.39
C ARG A 167 18.74 9.15 -13.74
N LEU A 168 18.81 7.88 -14.11
CA LEU A 168 18.00 6.81 -13.55
C LEU A 168 18.28 6.62 -12.05
N TYR A 169 19.55 6.39 -11.69
CA TYR A 169 19.96 6.22 -10.29
C TYR A 169 19.65 7.45 -9.44
N GLY A 170 19.88 8.67 -9.98
CA GLY A 170 19.55 9.91 -9.30
C GLY A 170 18.06 10.03 -8.99
N ARG A 171 17.19 9.79 -9.97
CA ARG A 171 15.73 9.80 -9.79
C ARG A 171 15.29 8.76 -8.77
N LEU A 172 15.79 7.53 -8.87
CA LEU A 172 15.43 6.45 -7.94
C LEU A 172 15.94 6.71 -6.52
N LEU A 173 17.13 7.31 -6.37
CA LEU A 173 17.63 7.71 -5.05
C LEU A 173 16.71 8.75 -4.41
N ASP A 174 16.29 9.77 -5.17
CA ASP A 174 15.33 10.76 -4.69
C ASP A 174 14.00 10.12 -4.30
N GLU A 175 13.40 9.31 -5.19
CA GLU A 175 12.15 8.60 -4.93
C GLU A 175 12.22 7.71 -3.67
N LEU A 176 13.31 6.95 -3.50
CA LEU A 176 13.45 6.02 -2.39
C LEU A 176 13.76 6.71 -1.06
N VAL A 177 14.52 7.81 -1.08
CA VAL A 177 14.76 8.61 0.12
C VAL A 177 13.48 9.34 0.53
N GLU A 178 12.79 10.01 -0.40
CA GLU A 178 11.51 10.67 -0.13
C GLU A 178 10.44 9.69 0.36
N ALA A 179 10.38 8.47 -0.22
CA ALA A 179 9.44 7.44 0.23
C ALA A 179 9.75 6.91 1.64
N ARG A 180 11.01 6.99 2.09
CA ARG A 180 11.46 6.53 3.42
C ARG A 180 11.48 7.66 4.45
N ASP A 181 11.63 8.91 3.99
CA ASP A 181 11.65 10.11 4.82
C ASP A 181 10.36 10.93 4.58
N ASN A 182 9.22 10.25 4.62
CA ASN A 182 7.91 10.84 4.34
C ASN A 182 7.40 11.72 5.49
N GLY A 183 8.23 12.03 6.50
CA GLY A 183 7.88 12.92 7.62
C GLY A 183 6.67 12.45 8.45
N LEU A 184 6.24 11.20 8.27
CA LEU A 184 5.03 10.67 8.92
C LEU A 184 5.25 10.32 10.39
N ALA A 185 6.50 10.32 10.89
CA ALA A 185 6.78 10.13 12.30
C ALA A 185 6.15 11.22 13.19
N LEU A 186 6.02 12.43 12.66
CA LEU A 186 5.34 13.54 13.34
C LEU A 186 3.81 13.55 13.12
N PHE A 187 3.25 12.63 12.33
CA PHE A 187 1.80 12.44 12.24
C PHE A 187 1.30 11.67 13.46
N THR A 188 1.43 12.31 14.61
CA THR A 188 1.03 11.80 15.92
C THR A 188 0.54 12.97 16.79
N ASP A 189 -0.27 12.70 17.79
CA ASP A 189 -0.70 13.72 18.72
C ASP A 189 0.42 14.04 19.73
N LEU A 190 0.54 15.30 20.13
CA LEU A 190 1.62 15.74 21.05
C LEU A 190 1.65 14.94 22.35
N TYR A 191 0.48 14.53 22.88
CA TYR A 191 0.43 13.76 24.13
C TYR A 191 1.14 12.41 24.00
N GLU A 192 1.14 11.80 22.82
CA GLU A 192 1.84 10.53 22.59
C GLU A 192 3.35 10.72 22.76
N LEU A 193 3.93 11.78 22.18
CA LEU A 193 5.35 12.08 22.33
C LEU A 193 5.73 12.45 23.75
N THR A 194 4.85 13.16 24.48
CA THR A 194 5.12 13.49 25.89
C THR A 194 5.02 12.25 26.79
N MET A 195 4.08 11.35 26.52
CA MET A 195 4.00 10.04 27.18
C MET A 195 5.21 9.16 26.83
N LEU A 196 5.67 9.18 25.58
CA LEU A 196 6.87 8.47 25.16
C LEU A 196 8.08 8.88 25.97
N GLN A 197 8.29 10.19 26.14
CA GLN A 197 9.39 10.69 26.96
C GLN A 197 9.25 10.21 28.41
N ALA A 198 8.04 10.24 28.98
CA ALA A 198 7.79 9.75 30.34
C ALA A 198 8.13 8.24 30.44
N TYR A 199 7.64 7.41 29.54
CA TYR A 199 7.98 5.98 29.49
C TYR A 199 9.48 5.73 29.36
N PHE A 200 10.16 6.53 28.50
CA PHE A 200 11.61 6.44 28.32
C PHE A 200 12.38 6.78 29.61
N GLU A 201 12.03 7.86 30.31
CA GLU A 201 12.69 8.28 31.55
C GLU A 201 12.39 7.32 32.72
N GLU A 202 11.21 6.72 32.76
CA GLU A 202 10.79 5.73 33.74
C GLU A 202 11.31 4.31 33.44
N GLY A 203 11.94 4.09 32.28
CA GLY A 203 12.43 2.78 31.83
C GLY A 203 11.33 1.77 31.54
N MET A 204 10.13 2.21 31.15
CA MET A 204 8.98 1.37 30.82
C MET A 204 9.11 0.80 29.41
N THR A 205 9.95 -0.21 29.25
CA THR A 205 10.29 -0.81 27.94
C THR A 205 9.72 -2.22 27.73
N GLU A 206 8.99 -2.75 28.70
CA GLU A 206 8.35 -4.05 28.58
C GLU A 206 7.29 -4.07 27.45
N ASN A 207 7.00 -5.26 26.94
CA ASN A 207 6.02 -5.42 25.89
C ASN A 207 4.60 -5.06 26.35
N ALA A 208 3.91 -4.36 25.47
CA ALA A 208 2.50 -4.00 25.60
C ALA A 208 1.71 -4.60 24.44
N VAL A 209 0.45 -4.87 24.67
CA VAL A 209 -0.54 -5.22 23.65
C VAL A 209 -1.57 -4.11 23.54
N PHE A 210 -1.68 -3.53 22.35
CA PHE A 210 -2.76 -2.61 22.02
C PHE A 210 -3.66 -3.23 20.97
N SER A 211 -4.96 -3.08 21.15
CA SER A 211 -5.98 -3.58 20.20
C SER A 211 -6.74 -2.44 19.57
N LEU A 212 -6.85 -2.48 18.25
CA LEU A 212 -7.70 -1.61 17.43
C LEU A 212 -9.00 -2.32 17.12
N PHE A 213 -10.13 -1.72 17.44
CA PHE A 213 -11.47 -2.25 17.18
C PHE A 213 -12.51 -1.15 17.04
N VAL A 214 -13.68 -1.47 16.48
CA VAL A 214 -14.84 -0.58 16.40
C VAL A 214 -15.86 -1.01 17.47
N ARG A 215 -16.32 -0.08 18.30
CA ARG A 215 -17.25 -0.38 19.40
C ARG A 215 -18.66 -0.66 18.91
N ARG A 216 -19.11 0.09 17.92
CA ARG A 216 -20.48 0.03 17.40
C ARG A 216 -20.48 0.24 15.90
N LEU A 217 -21.30 -0.51 15.20
CA LEU A 217 -21.55 -0.26 13.79
C LEU A 217 -22.39 1.01 13.60
N PRO A 218 -22.16 1.80 12.56
CA PRO A 218 -23.12 2.82 12.12
C PRO A 218 -24.48 2.21 11.81
N ALA A 219 -25.55 2.96 12.02
CA ALA A 219 -26.94 2.49 11.94
C ALA A 219 -27.28 1.72 10.65
N ARG A 220 -26.63 2.05 9.54
CA ARG A 220 -26.86 1.42 8.24
C ARG A 220 -25.77 0.43 7.83
N ARG A 221 -25.05 -0.14 8.78
CA ARG A 221 -24.01 -1.16 8.52
C ARG A 221 -24.33 -2.43 9.29
N ASN A 222 -24.39 -3.56 8.58
CA ASN A 222 -24.52 -4.88 9.19
C ASN A 222 -23.15 -5.48 9.54
N PHE A 223 -22.10 -5.00 8.87
CA PHE A 223 -20.69 -5.28 9.09
C PHE A 223 -19.85 -4.12 8.54
N LEU A 224 -18.56 -4.13 8.85
CA LEU A 224 -17.56 -3.29 8.20
C LEU A 224 -16.61 -4.17 7.39
N LEU A 225 -16.09 -3.64 6.29
CA LEU A 225 -15.06 -4.30 5.49
C LEU A 225 -13.71 -3.73 5.88
N ALA A 226 -12.91 -4.48 6.67
CA ALA A 226 -11.62 -4.02 7.18
C ALA A 226 -10.67 -3.69 6.02
N CYS A 227 -10.08 -2.49 6.05
CA CYS A 227 -9.19 -1.99 5.00
C CYS A 227 -8.18 -0.99 5.57
N GLY A 228 -7.03 -0.82 4.91
CA GLY A 228 -5.97 0.12 5.31
C GLY A 228 -4.75 -0.53 5.93
N LEU A 229 -4.74 -1.85 6.09
CA LEU A 229 -3.64 -2.58 6.72
C LEU A 229 -2.32 -2.42 5.93
N ASP A 230 -2.35 -2.52 4.61
CA ASP A 230 -1.16 -2.37 3.77
C ASP A 230 -0.44 -1.03 4.01
N THR A 231 -1.21 0.07 4.05
CA THR A 231 -0.70 1.41 4.38
C THR A 231 -0.08 1.47 5.78
N VAL A 232 -0.68 0.78 6.75
CA VAL A 232 -0.18 0.73 8.13
C VAL A 232 1.11 -0.09 8.22
N LEU A 233 1.21 -1.21 7.49
CA LEU A 233 2.42 -2.02 7.46
C LEU A 233 3.59 -1.28 6.79
N ASP A 234 3.33 -0.53 5.70
CA ASP A 234 4.34 0.34 5.07
C ASP A 234 4.86 1.42 6.05
N TYR A 235 3.94 2.00 6.84
CA TYR A 235 4.32 2.96 7.89
C TYR A 235 5.22 2.32 8.94
N PHE A 236 4.91 1.14 9.45
CA PHE A 236 5.75 0.47 10.45
C PHE A 236 7.15 0.14 9.92
N GLU A 237 7.27 -0.33 8.68
CA GLU A 237 8.57 -0.59 8.04
C GLU A 237 9.39 0.70 7.84
N SER A 238 8.72 1.83 7.60
CA SER A 238 9.35 3.12 7.30
C SER A 238 9.47 4.08 8.48
N LEU A 239 8.85 3.78 9.63
CA LEU A 239 8.79 4.71 10.77
C LEU A 239 10.18 5.08 11.30
N ARG A 240 10.54 6.35 11.10
CA ARG A 240 11.82 6.96 11.46
C ARG A 240 11.60 8.42 11.84
N PHE A 241 12.32 8.92 12.83
CA PHE A 241 12.43 10.35 13.10
C PHE A 241 13.65 10.89 12.37
N GLY A 242 13.45 11.70 11.34
CA GLY A 242 14.49 12.36 10.56
C GLY A 242 15.17 13.50 11.33
N ASP A 243 16.29 14.01 10.80
CA ASP A 243 17.01 15.12 11.43
C ASP A 243 16.14 16.39 11.53
N ASP A 244 15.30 16.66 10.53
CA ASP A 244 14.37 17.80 10.53
C ASP A 244 13.25 17.62 11.57
N ASP A 245 12.72 16.40 11.72
CA ASP A 245 11.74 16.06 12.76
C ASP A 245 12.32 16.33 14.16
N LEU A 246 13.54 15.84 14.39
CA LEU A 246 14.23 16.02 15.67
C LEU A 246 14.56 17.48 15.95
N ALA A 247 14.99 18.25 14.95
CA ALA A 247 15.23 19.68 15.07
C ALA A 247 13.92 20.44 15.42
N PHE A 248 12.80 20.07 14.78
CA PHE A 248 11.50 20.63 15.13
C PHE A 248 11.10 20.30 16.58
N LEU A 249 11.20 19.03 16.99
CA LEU A 249 10.88 18.61 18.36
C LEU A 249 11.77 19.33 19.40
N ALA A 250 13.06 19.50 19.11
CA ALA A 250 13.99 20.26 19.97
C ALA A 250 13.54 21.72 20.11
N SER A 251 13.07 22.35 19.02
CA SER A 251 12.61 23.74 19.01
C SER A 251 11.38 23.98 19.92
N LEU A 252 10.60 22.94 20.22
CA LEU A 252 9.46 23.05 21.13
C LEU A 252 9.85 23.22 22.60
N GLY A 253 11.13 22.96 22.97
CA GLY A 253 11.62 23.08 24.34
C GLY A 253 10.95 22.15 25.35
N LYS A 254 10.32 21.05 24.91
CA LYS A 254 9.58 20.11 25.73
C LYS A 254 10.29 18.77 25.93
N PHE A 255 11.24 18.47 25.07
CA PHE A 255 11.92 17.18 25.01
C PHE A 255 13.37 17.28 25.40
N SER A 256 13.87 16.32 26.20
CA SER A 256 15.26 16.26 26.61
C SER A 256 16.17 15.82 25.45
N ASP A 257 17.43 16.27 25.45
CA ASP A 257 18.41 15.84 24.45
C ASP A 257 18.59 14.32 24.46
N ARG A 258 18.51 13.70 25.65
CA ARG A 258 18.61 12.25 25.82
C ARG A 258 17.47 11.53 25.09
N PHE A 259 16.24 12.01 25.21
CA PHE A 259 15.08 11.47 24.53
C PHE A 259 15.16 11.68 23.01
N LEU A 260 15.54 12.88 22.55
CA LEU A 260 15.72 13.18 21.11
C LEU A 260 16.81 12.28 20.48
N ASN A 261 17.90 12.01 21.20
CA ASN A 261 18.92 11.07 20.74
C ASN A 261 18.40 9.63 20.67
N TRP A 262 17.51 9.23 21.58
CA TRP A 262 16.84 7.94 21.52
C TRP A 262 15.88 7.87 20.31
N LEU A 263 15.10 8.90 20.03
CA LEU A 263 14.25 8.97 18.84
C LEU A 263 15.03 8.86 17.51
N ARG A 264 16.27 9.35 17.46
CA ARG A 264 17.15 9.26 16.28
C ARG A 264 17.36 7.82 15.80
N VAL A 265 17.46 6.90 16.74
CA VAL A 265 17.67 5.47 16.46
C VAL A 265 16.38 4.65 16.55
N PHE A 266 15.25 5.32 16.74
CA PHE A 266 13.96 4.67 16.88
C PHE A 266 13.62 3.85 15.63
N ARG A 267 13.20 2.61 15.86
CA ARG A 267 12.65 1.69 14.85
C ARG A 267 11.53 0.90 15.48
N PHE A 268 10.52 0.59 14.69
CA PHE A 268 9.49 -0.34 15.14
C PHE A 268 10.06 -1.76 15.08
N THR A 269 10.02 -2.48 16.19
CA THR A 269 10.54 -3.86 16.31
C THR A 269 9.48 -4.84 16.84
N GLY A 270 8.22 -4.42 16.84
CA GLY A 270 7.11 -5.22 17.36
C GLY A 270 6.54 -6.22 16.36
N ASP A 271 5.57 -6.98 16.83
CA ASP A 271 4.75 -7.90 16.04
C ASP A 271 3.38 -7.27 15.76
N ILE A 272 2.83 -7.53 14.58
CA ILE A 272 1.49 -7.11 14.19
C ILE A 272 0.65 -8.34 13.88
N TYR A 273 -0.49 -8.44 14.54
CA TYR A 273 -1.54 -9.41 14.28
C TYR A 273 -2.75 -8.66 13.75
N ALA A 274 -3.26 -9.02 12.58
CA ALA A 274 -4.40 -8.31 11.99
C ALA A 274 -5.26 -9.24 11.14
N VAL A 275 -6.50 -8.85 10.95
CA VAL A 275 -7.34 -9.47 9.93
C VAL A 275 -6.87 -9.07 8.54
N PRO A 276 -6.85 -9.96 7.53
CA PRO A 276 -6.55 -9.59 6.15
C PRO A 276 -7.50 -8.52 5.63
N GLU A 277 -7.03 -7.61 4.77
CA GLU A 277 -7.90 -6.63 4.14
C GLU A 277 -9.05 -7.30 3.37
N GLY A 278 -10.24 -6.72 3.48
CA GLY A 278 -11.45 -7.32 2.92
C GLY A 278 -12.14 -8.32 3.83
N THR A 279 -11.68 -8.48 5.08
CA THR A 279 -12.41 -9.28 6.09
C THR A 279 -13.62 -8.48 6.60
N PRO A 280 -14.85 -9.05 6.55
CA PRO A 280 -15.98 -8.49 7.28
C PRO A 280 -15.72 -8.57 8.79
N VAL A 281 -15.89 -7.45 9.50
CA VAL A 281 -15.68 -7.34 10.94
C VAL A 281 -16.90 -6.76 11.63
N PHE A 282 -17.06 -7.11 12.91
CA PHE A 282 -18.22 -6.77 13.73
C PHE A 282 -17.79 -6.03 15.01
N PRO A 283 -18.73 -5.52 15.83
CA PRO A 283 -18.39 -4.73 17.02
C PRO A 283 -17.47 -5.47 17.99
N ASN A 284 -16.50 -4.73 18.55
CA ASN A 284 -15.53 -5.16 19.56
C ASN A 284 -14.51 -6.23 19.12
N GLU A 285 -14.58 -6.70 17.87
CA GLU A 285 -13.55 -7.58 17.31
C GLU A 285 -12.26 -6.80 17.07
N PRO A 286 -11.09 -7.29 17.53
CA PRO A 286 -9.83 -6.69 17.17
C PRO A 286 -9.60 -6.82 15.65
N ILE A 287 -9.45 -5.67 14.99
CA ILE A 287 -9.06 -5.56 13.58
C ILE A 287 -7.54 -5.72 13.46
N LEU A 288 -6.82 -5.16 14.44
CA LEU A 288 -5.38 -5.18 14.51
C LEU A 288 -4.93 -5.19 15.96
N GLU A 289 -3.89 -5.96 16.28
CA GLU A 289 -3.17 -5.90 17.55
C GLU A 289 -1.70 -5.62 17.32
N VAL A 290 -1.17 -4.65 18.05
CA VAL A 290 0.24 -4.28 18.10
C VAL A 290 0.83 -4.87 19.38
N VAL A 291 1.85 -5.70 19.25
CA VAL A 291 2.62 -6.28 20.36
C VAL A 291 4.06 -5.76 20.26
N ALA A 292 4.43 -4.82 21.10
CA ALA A 292 5.72 -4.14 21.01
C ALA A 292 6.13 -3.55 22.38
N PRO A 293 7.39 -3.15 22.56
CA PRO A 293 7.76 -2.30 23.68
C PRO A 293 6.79 -1.12 23.84
N LEU A 294 6.34 -0.82 25.06
CA LEU A 294 5.28 0.15 25.32
C LEU A 294 5.42 1.48 24.56
N PRO A 295 6.61 2.12 24.50
CA PRO A 295 6.76 3.36 23.74
C PRO A 295 6.50 3.17 22.23
N GLN A 296 6.92 2.04 21.66
CA GLN A 296 6.71 1.76 20.23
C GLN A 296 5.24 1.49 19.91
N ALA A 297 4.55 0.75 20.80
CA ALA A 297 3.13 0.46 20.62
C ALA A 297 2.25 1.69 20.81
N GLN A 298 2.69 2.68 21.63
CA GLN A 298 1.92 3.90 21.87
C GLN A 298 2.01 4.89 20.71
N VAL A 299 3.20 5.23 20.23
CA VAL A 299 3.42 6.33 19.27
C VAL A 299 2.71 6.15 17.93
N VAL A 300 2.30 4.94 17.60
CA VAL A 300 1.65 4.60 16.33
C VAL A 300 0.13 4.77 16.35
N GLU A 301 -0.47 5.08 17.51
CA GLU A 301 -1.93 5.16 17.71
C GLU A 301 -2.61 6.04 16.67
N THR A 302 -2.19 7.30 16.55
CA THR A 302 -2.83 8.27 15.65
C THR A 302 -2.79 7.82 14.19
N PHE A 303 -1.65 7.35 13.70
CA PHE A 303 -1.51 6.91 12.31
C PHE A 303 -2.35 5.65 12.04
N VAL A 304 -2.23 4.64 12.89
CA VAL A 304 -2.96 3.37 12.74
C VAL A 304 -4.47 3.61 12.74
N MET A 305 -4.96 4.38 13.72
CA MET A 305 -6.38 4.72 13.80
C MET A 305 -6.83 5.48 12.54
N ASN A 306 -6.11 6.51 12.12
CA ASN A 306 -6.49 7.33 10.97
C ASN A 306 -6.59 6.51 9.67
N GLN A 307 -5.62 5.64 9.40
CA GLN A 307 -5.55 4.90 8.14
C GLN A 307 -6.57 3.76 8.07
N ILE A 308 -6.71 2.98 9.14
CA ILE A 308 -7.72 1.91 9.20
C ILE A 308 -9.13 2.51 9.21
N HIS A 309 -9.34 3.60 9.94
CA HIS A 309 -10.63 4.30 9.98
C HIS A 309 -11.08 4.74 8.58
N LEU A 310 -10.28 5.57 7.90
CA LEU A 310 -10.63 6.14 6.59
C LEU A 310 -10.95 5.03 5.58
N GLN A 311 -10.03 4.08 5.43
CA GLN A 311 -10.16 3.07 4.38
C GLN A 311 -11.27 2.07 4.70
N THR A 312 -11.51 1.73 5.97
CA THR A 312 -12.64 0.87 6.38
C THR A 312 -13.99 1.55 6.17
N VAL A 313 -14.12 2.85 6.48
CA VAL A 313 -15.33 3.65 6.17
C VAL A 313 -15.66 3.58 4.69
N LEU A 314 -14.66 3.84 3.84
CA LEU A 314 -14.85 3.92 2.39
C LEU A 314 -15.09 2.55 1.75
N ALA A 315 -14.35 1.51 2.18
CA ALA A 315 -14.57 0.14 1.72
C ALA A 315 -15.97 -0.35 2.09
N SER A 316 -16.43 -0.09 3.32
CA SER A 316 -17.75 -0.50 3.80
C SER A 316 -18.88 0.21 3.04
N LYS A 317 -18.70 1.49 2.69
CA LYS A 317 -19.65 2.23 1.85
C LYS A 317 -19.67 1.70 0.41
N ALA A 318 -18.49 1.49 -0.17
CA ALA A 318 -18.36 0.96 -1.52
C ALA A 318 -18.97 -0.44 -1.63
N GLN A 319 -18.80 -1.30 -0.60
CA GLN A 319 -19.42 -2.63 -0.55
C GLN A 319 -20.95 -2.57 -0.65
N ARG A 320 -21.60 -1.61 0.04
CA ARG A 320 -23.06 -1.42 -0.07
C ARG A 320 -23.47 -1.01 -1.47
N VAL A 321 -22.72 -0.08 -2.10
CA VAL A 321 -22.99 0.36 -3.47
C VAL A 321 -22.85 -0.81 -4.46
N VAL A 322 -21.82 -1.65 -4.29
CA VAL A 322 -21.62 -2.86 -5.12
C VAL A 322 -22.73 -3.87 -4.90
N THR A 323 -23.18 -4.05 -3.65
CA THR A 323 -24.32 -4.93 -3.32
C THR A 323 -25.60 -4.44 -4.02
N ALA A 324 -25.90 -3.15 -3.96
CA ALA A 324 -27.06 -2.53 -4.61
C ALA A 324 -27.04 -2.68 -6.14
N ALA A 325 -25.85 -2.70 -6.73
CA ALA A 325 -25.68 -2.82 -8.18
C ALA A 325 -25.99 -4.22 -8.73
N ASP A 326 -26.13 -5.22 -7.88
CA ASP A 326 -26.54 -6.60 -8.22
C ASP A 326 -25.76 -7.16 -9.42
N GLY A 327 -24.44 -7.20 -9.29
CA GLY A 327 -23.51 -7.71 -10.31
C GLY A 327 -23.21 -6.76 -11.48
N ARG A 328 -23.85 -5.60 -11.55
CA ARG A 328 -23.51 -4.58 -12.54
C ARG A 328 -22.25 -3.83 -12.15
N PRO A 329 -21.38 -3.45 -13.13
CA PRO A 329 -20.16 -2.71 -12.82
C PRO A 329 -20.45 -1.35 -12.17
N VAL A 330 -19.69 -1.06 -11.11
CA VAL A 330 -19.65 0.24 -10.45
C VAL A 330 -18.31 0.89 -10.77
N VAL A 331 -18.31 2.16 -11.16
CA VAL A 331 -17.13 2.97 -11.45
C VAL A 331 -17.03 4.12 -10.46
N ASP A 332 -15.83 4.33 -9.89
CA ASP A 332 -15.56 5.46 -9.04
C ASP A 332 -15.38 6.77 -9.84
N PHE A 333 -16.22 7.78 -9.53
CA PHE A 333 -16.16 9.15 -10.04
C PHE A 333 -15.95 10.18 -8.93
N GLY A 334 -15.43 9.74 -7.76
CA GLY A 334 -15.40 10.53 -6.53
C GLY A 334 -14.23 11.50 -6.39
N ALA A 335 -13.11 11.32 -7.08
CA ALA A 335 -11.83 12.00 -6.81
C ALA A 335 -11.94 13.52 -6.59
N ARG A 336 -12.71 14.24 -7.42
CA ARG A 336 -12.90 15.71 -7.34
C ARG A 336 -13.76 16.19 -6.17
N ARG A 337 -14.37 15.28 -5.39
CA ARG A 337 -15.26 15.58 -4.27
C ARG A 337 -14.72 15.07 -2.93
N ILE A 338 -13.69 14.24 -2.94
CA ILE A 338 -13.07 13.67 -1.74
C ILE A 338 -12.12 14.70 -1.13
N HIS A 339 -11.95 14.66 0.19
CA HIS A 339 -11.22 15.64 0.98
C HIS A 339 -9.71 15.44 0.88
N GLY A 340 -9.12 15.96 -0.17
CA GLY A 340 -7.67 15.94 -0.41
C GLY A 340 -7.19 14.77 -1.28
N ILE A 341 -5.97 14.91 -1.81
CA ILE A 341 -5.40 13.98 -2.79
C ILE A 341 -5.15 12.61 -2.16
N ASP A 342 -4.55 12.57 -0.97
CA ASP A 342 -4.24 11.33 -0.25
C ASP A 342 -5.51 10.51 0.02
N ALA A 343 -6.55 11.14 0.57
CA ALA A 343 -7.84 10.49 0.80
C ALA A 343 -8.48 10.00 -0.49
N ALA A 344 -8.36 10.75 -1.60
CA ALA A 344 -8.89 10.35 -2.90
C ALA A 344 -8.17 9.13 -3.49
N LEU A 345 -6.86 9.00 -3.29
CA LEU A 345 -6.09 7.82 -3.71
C LEU A 345 -6.50 6.59 -2.88
N LYS A 346 -6.54 6.74 -1.56
CA LYS A 346 -6.94 5.66 -0.64
C LYS A 346 -8.39 5.22 -0.83
N ALA A 347 -9.27 6.15 -1.22
CA ALA A 347 -10.66 5.83 -1.55
C ALA A 347 -10.76 4.88 -2.76
N VAL A 348 -9.98 5.11 -3.81
CA VAL A 348 -9.95 4.20 -4.97
C VAL A 348 -9.48 2.81 -4.55
N ARG A 349 -8.40 2.73 -3.77
CA ARG A 349 -7.88 1.45 -3.28
C ARG A 349 -8.93 0.69 -2.46
N ALA A 350 -9.53 1.35 -1.48
CA ALA A 350 -10.55 0.78 -0.60
C ALA A 350 -11.81 0.35 -1.37
N ALA A 351 -12.28 1.17 -2.32
CA ALA A 351 -13.42 0.86 -3.17
C ALA A 351 -13.15 -0.32 -4.11
N TYR A 352 -11.92 -0.44 -4.62
CA TYR A 352 -11.54 -1.57 -5.46
C TYR A 352 -11.54 -2.90 -4.71
N ILE A 353 -11.02 -2.94 -3.48
CA ILE A 353 -11.12 -4.11 -2.58
C ILE A 353 -12.59 -4.49 -2.36
N ALA A 354 -13.46 -3.50 -2.17
CA ALA A 354 -14.89 -3.72 -1.96
C ALA A 354 -15.65 -4.18 -3.22
N GLY A 355 -15.01 -4.21 -4.41
CA GLY A 355 -15.63 -4.72 -5.64
C GLY A 355 -15.92 -3.69 -6.72
N VAL A 356 -15.61 -2.41 -6.53
CA VAL A 356 -15.71 -1.38 -7.57
C VAL A 356 -14.81 -1.77 -8.75
N SER A 357 -15.32 -1.64 -9.97
CA SER A 357 -14.69 -2.24 -11.16
C SER A 357 -13.56 -1.38 -11.75
N ALA A 358 -13.65 -0.06 -11.62
CA ALA A 358 -12.73 0.89 -12.22
C ALA A 358 -12.81 2.27 -11.55
N THR A 359 -11.85 3.13 -11.83
CA THR A 359 -11.85 4.53 -11.39
C THR A 359 -11.63 5.50 -12.54
N SER A 360 -12.08 6.74 -12.37
CA SER A 360 -11.71 7.86 -13.24
C SER A 360 -10.42 8.57 -12.80
N ASN A 361 -9.85 8.21 -11.65
CA ASN A 361 -8.65 8.81 -11.08
C ASN A 361 -7.38 8.20 -11.71
N VAL A 362 -6.81 8.89 -12.69
CA VAL A 362 -5.65 8.42 -13.46
C VAL A 362 -4.41 8.17 -12.58
N LEU A 363 -4.19 9.01 -11.55
CA LEU A 363 -3.07 8.83 -10.62
C LEU A 363 -3.24 7.56 -9.78
N ALA A 364 -4.43 7.33 -9.22
CA ALA A 364 -4.72 6.13 -8.47
C ALA A 364 -4.65 4.86 -9.34
N ALA A 365 -5.15 4.92 -10.58
CA ALA A 365 -5.05 3.83 -11.54
C ALA A 365 -3.59 3.43 -11.79
N ARG A 366 -2.70 4.40 -11.98
CA ARG A 366 -1.25 4.17 -12.14
C ARG A 366 -0.62 3.58 -10.87
N GLN A 367 -0.97 4.14 -9.70
CA GLN A 367 -0.34 3.77 -8.43
C GLN A 367 -0.73 2.37 -7.97
N PHE A 368 -1.99 2.00 -8.15
CA PHE A 368 -2.56 0.75 -7.65
C PHE A 368 -2.87 -0.28 -8.73
N ALA A 369 -2.53 0.00 -9.98
CA ALA A 369 -2.86 -0.85 -11.13
C ALA A 369 -4.37 -1.16 -11.28
N VAL A 370 -5.24 -0.25 -10.82
CA VAL A 370 -6.70 -0.37 -10.94
C VAL A 370 -7.14 0.04 -12.35
N PRO A 371 -8.10 -0.65 -12.99
CA PRO A 371 -8.61 -0.26 -14.28
C PRO A 371 -9.09 1.19 -14.31
N VAL A 372 -8.65 1.96 -15.33
CA VAL A 372 -9.07 3.34 -15.53
C VAL A 372 -10.12 3.44 -16.60
N THR A 373 -11.17 4.22 -16.34
CA THR A 373 -12.23 4.48 -17.33
C THR A 373 -12.78 5.89 -17.15
N GLY A 374 -13.37 6.39 -18.20
CA GLY A 374 -13.99 7.70 -18.20
C GLY A 374 -14.74 7.92 -19.50
N THR A 375 -15.52 8.98 -19.53
CA THR A 375 -16.26 9.38 -20.71
C THR A 375 -15.94 10.84 -21.04
N MET A 376 -16.93 11.65 -21.35
CA MET A 376 -16.80 13.10 -21.55
C MET A 376 -17.61 13.85 -20.51
N ALA A 377 -17.35 15.13 -20.36
CA ALA A 377 -18.15 16.06 -19.56
C ALA A 377 -19.11 16.87 -20.45
N HIS A 378 -20.16 17.45 -19.84
CA HIS A 378 -21.08 18.37 -20.51
C HIS A 378 -20.35 19.53 -21.20
N SER A 379 -19.29 20.05 -20.60
CA SER A 379 -18.45 21.12 -21.15
C SER A 379 -17.86 20.80 -22.52
N TYR A 380 -17.49 19.53 -22.78
CA TYR A 380 -17.02 19.12 -24.09
C TYR A 380 -18.11 19.29 -25.16
N ILE A 381 -19.34 18.87 -24.84
CA ILE A 381 -20.50 19.01 -25.75
C ILE A 381 -20.83 20.49 -25.96
N GLN A 382 -20.87 21.26 -24.87
CA GLN A 382 -21.16 22.71 -24.92
C GLN A 382 -20.10 23.53 -25.69
N ALA A 383 -18.86 23.07 -25.76
CA ALA A 383 -17.78 23.72 -26.51
C ALA A 383 -17.89 23.50 -28.03
N HIS A 384 -18.72 22.55 -28.49
CA HIS A 384 -18.97 22.32 -29.91
C HIS A 384 -20.14 23.14 -30.43
N GLN A 385 -20.20 23.30 -31.74
CA GLN A 385 -21.30 24.03 -32.41
C GLN A 385 -22.65 23.42 -32.07
N ASP A 386 -22.71 22.08 -32.02
CA ASP A 386 -23.89 21.28 -31.64
C ASP A 386 -23.45 19.92 -31.06
N GLU A 387 -24.38 19.25 -30.39
CA GLU A 387 -24.17 17.95 -29.75
C GLU A 387 -23.84 16.83 -30.76
N ALA A 388 -24.41 16.86 -31.97
CA ALA A 388 -24.14 15.84 -33.01
C ALA A 388 -22.69 15.96 -33.51
N SER A 389 -22.16 17.18 -33.65
CA SER A 389 -20.77 17.42 -34.03
C SER A 389 -19.80 16.98 -32.94
N ALA A 390 -20.16 17.18 -31.66
CA ALA A 390 -19.40 16.69 -30.53
C ALA A 390 -19.31 15.15 -30.52
N PHE A 391 -20.44 14.46 -30.73
CA PHE A 391 -20.50 12.99 -30.80
C PHE A 391 -19.65 12.45 -31.96
N ARG A 392 -19.77 13.00 -33.16
CA ARG A 392 -18.95 12.60 -34.34
C ARG A 392 -17.46 12.78 -34.06
N SER A 393 -17.06 13.91 -33.51
CA SER A 393 -15.66 14.23 -33.25
C SER A 393 -15.07 13.28 -32.19
N PHE A 394 -15.80 13.02 -31.11
CA PHE A 394 -15.35 12.14 -30.05
C PHE A 394 -15.27 10.69 -30.49
N THR A 395 -16.29 10.18 -31.17
CA THR A 395 -16.35 8.80 -31.66
C THR A 395 -15.26 8.49 -32.69
N ARG A 396 -14.87 9.50 -33.51
CA ARG A 396 -13.75 9.35 -34.46
C ARG A 396 -12.42 9.08 -33.73
N LEU A 397 -12.21 9.69 -32.56
CA LEU A 397 -10.99 9.52 -31.75
C LEU A 397 -11.08 8.30 -30.84
N TYR A 398 -12.27 8.04 -30.30
CA TYR A 398 -12.54 6.99 -29.33
C TYR A 398 -13.77 6.17 -29.78
N PRO A 399 -13.62 5.25 -30.73
CA PRO A 399 -14.78 4.51 -31.31
C PRO A 399 -15.57 3.72 -30.27
N ASP A 400 -14.88 3.07 -29.32
CA ASP A 400 -15.47 2.23 -28.27
C ASP A 400 -15.91 3.03 -27.03
N THR A 401 -16.41 4.24 -27.21
CA THR A 401 -16.72 5.20 -26.15
C THR A 401 -18.11 5.02 -25.54
N VAL A 402 -18.36 5.79 -24.47
CA VAL A 402 -19.68 6.04 -23.87
C VAL A 402 -20.06 7.50 -24.11
N LEU A 403 -21.18 7.77 -24.77
CA LEU A 403 -21.62 9.12 -25.11
C LEU A 403 -22.57 9.70 -24.06
N LEU A 404 -22.31 10.91 -23.60
CA LEU A 404 -23.15 11.64 -22.63
C LEU A 404 -24.30 12.32 -23.39
N ILE A 405 -25.54 11.92 -23.13
CA ILE A 405 -26.68 12.29 -23.99
C ILE A 405 -27.70 13.26 -23.35
N ASP A 406 -27.44 13.71 -22.15
CA ASP A 406 -28.38 14.55 -21.38
C ASP A 406 -27.86 15.98 -21.13
N THR A 407 -27.00 16.47 -22.02
CA THR A 407 -26.50 17.87 -21.92
C THR A 407 -27.61 18.88 -22.14
N TYR A 408 -28.55 18.61 -23.05
CA TYR A 408 -29.69 19.49 -23.34
C TYR A 408 -31.02 18.78 -23.15
N ASP A 409 -31.31 17.78 -23.97
CA ASP A 409 -32.49 16.93 -23.89
C ASP A 409 -32.12 15.47 -24.16
N THR A 410 -32.35 14.62 -23.20
CA THR A 410 -31.94 13.21 -23.23
C THR A 410 -32.47 12.45 -24.42
N LEU A 411 -33.75 12.67 -24.76
CA LEU A 411 -34.38 11.96 -25.89
C LEU A 411 -33.94 12.49 -27.24
N ALA A 412 -33.64 13.78 -27.35
CA ALA A 412 -33.01 14.34 -28.52
C ALA A 412 -31.54 13.88 -28.65
N GLY A 413 -30.82 13.77 -27.56
CA GLY A 413 -29.45 13.24 -27.51
C GLY A 413 -29.35 11.82 -28.02
N VAL A 414 -30.23 10.90 -27.55
CA VAL A 414 -30.22 9.51 -28.05
C VAL A 414 -30.58 9.42 -29.54
N ARG A 415 -31.47 10.30 -30.05
CA ARG A 415 -31.76 10.31 -31.51
C ARG A 415 -30.52 10.70 -32.31
N LYS A 416 -29.72 11.65 -31.84
CA LYS A 416 -28.43 12.01 -32.50
C LYS A 416 -27.42 10.86 -32.46
N VAL A 417 -27.42 10.02 -31.41
CA VAL A 417 -26.62 8.78 -31.38
C VAL A 417 -27.14 7.78 -32.44
N ILE A 418 -28.44 7.65 -32.59
CA ILE A 418 -29.06 6.80 -33.65
C ILE A 418 -28.69 7.30 -35.06
N ASP A 419 -28.76 8.62 -35.30
CA ASP A 419 -28.36 9.23 -36.56
C ASP A 419 -26.87 9.03 -36.85
N LEU A 420 -26.03 9.10 -35.82
CA LEU A 420 -24.61 8.78 -35.91
C LEU A 420 -24.39 7.32 -36.30
N ALA A 421 -25.11 6.40 -35.66
CA ALA A 421 -25.04 4.98 -35.99
C ALA A 421 -25.44 4.70 -37.45
N ASN A 422 -26.53 5.31 -37.93
CA ASN A 422 -26.94 5.23 -39.32
C ASN A 422 -25.88 5.78 -40.29
N THR A 423 -25.15 6.82 -39.89
CA THR A 423 -24.11 7.44 -40.72
C THR A 423 -22.84 6.57 -40.78
N LEU A 424 -22.44 5.94 -39.66
CA LEU A 424 -21.25 5.12 -39.56
C LEU A 424 -21.47 3.67 -40.03
N GLY A 425 -22.69 3.17 -40.01
CA GLY A 425 -23.01 1.79 -40.39
C GLY A 425 -22.21 0.77 -39.59
N GLU A 426 -21.43 -0.06 -40.25
CA GLU A 426 -20.62 -1.13 -39.64
C GLU A 426 -19.45 -0.58 -38.78
N ASP A 427 -19.04 0.67 -38.99
CA ASP A 427 -17.99 1.33 -38.20
C ASP A 427 -18.51 1.88 -36.86
N PHE A 428 -19.81 1.79 -36.59
CA PHE A 428 -20.36 2.23 -35.31
C PHE A 428 -20.03 1.27 -34.16
N ARG A 429 -19.26 1.74 -33.19
CA ARG A 429 -18.72 0.92 -32.09
C ARG A 429 -18.99 1.51 -30.70
N VAL A 430 -19.88 2.51 -30.60
CA VAL A 430 -20.26 3.10 -29.33
C VAL A 430 -20.80 2.02 -28.38
N LYS A 431 -20.19 1.89 -27.20
CA LYS A 431 -20.52 0.83 -26.23
C LYS A 431 -21.78 1.13 -25.45
N ALA A 432 -21.95 2.40 -25.04
CA ALA A 432 -23.08 2.80 -24.21
C ALA A 432 -23.41 4.29 -24.38
N VAL A 433 -24.58 4.67 -23.90
CA VAL A 433 -24.96 6.05 -23.65
C VAL A 433 -25.01 6.31 -22.14
N ARG A 434 -24.64 7.52 -21.68
CA ARG A 434 -24.64 7.90 -20.27
C ARG A 434 -25.75 8.89 -19.97
N LEU A 435 -26.45 8.60 -18.88
CA LEU A 435 -27.45 9.46 -18.24
C LEU A 435 -26.88 9.96 -16.92
N ASP A 436 -26.83 11.27 -16.71
CA ASP A 436 -26.24 11.90 -15.50
C ASP A 436 -27.27 12.70 -14.70
N SER A 437 -28.49 12.84 -15.23
CA SER A 437 -29.54 13.73 -14.66
C SER A 437 -30.95 13.26 -15.01
N GLY A 438 -31.94 13.87 -14.33
CA GLY A 438 -33.35 13.61 -14.54
C GLY A 438 -33.88 12.35 -13.84
N ASP A 439 -35.07 11.91 -14.23
CA ASP A 439 -35.63 10.64 -13.74
C ASP A 439 -34.99 9.47 -14.49
N LEU A 440 -33.91 8.91 -13.90
CA LEU A 440 -33.13 7.83 -14.50
C LEU A 440 -33.97 6.57 -14.79
N LEU A 441 -35.00 6.27 -13.98
CA LEU A 441 -35.88 5.12 -14.21
C LEU A 441 -36.72 5.28 -15.48
N VAL A 442 -37.37 6.44 -15.60
CA VAL A 442 -38.21 6.75 -16.78
C VAL A 442 -37.36 6.93 -18.02
N LEU A 443 -36.29 7.72 -17.92
CA LEU A 443 -35.42 8.04 -19.05
C LEU A 443 -34.70 6.80 -19.60
N SER A 444 -34.15 5.94 -18.73
CA SER A 444 -33.48 4.72 -19.20
C SER A 444 -34.40 3.79 -19.97
N LYS A 445 -35.67 3.64 -19.51
CA LYS A 445 -36.68 2.85 -20.22
C LYS A 445 -37.05 3.47 -21.58
N GLN A 446 -37.13 4.80 -21.66
CA GLN A 446 -37.41 5.50 -22.92
C GLN A 446 -36.22 5.42 -23.90
N VAL A 447 -35.01 5.64 -23.42
CA VAL A 447 -33.76 5.52 -24.19
C VAL A 447 -33.61 4.10 -24.74
N ARG A 448 -33.83 3.07 -23.90
CA ARG A 448 -33.77 1.67 -24.35
C ARG A 448 -34.73 1.36 -25.50
N ARG A 449 -35.98 1.81 -25.37
CA ARG A 449 -36.98 1.63 -26.42
C ARG A 449 -36.56 2.28 -27.76
N LEU A 450 -35.95 3.47 -27.70
CA LEU A 450 -35.48 4.16 -28.91
C LEU A 450 -34.29 3.43 -29.55
N LEU A 451 -33.33 2.99 -28.75
CA LEU A 451 -32.18 2.23 -29.22
C LEU A 451 -32.59 0.88 -29.82
N ASP A 452 -33.52 0.16 -29.17
CA ASP A 452 -34.03 -1.13 -29.67
C ASP A 452 -34.79 -0.98 -30.98
N LYS A 453 -35.63 0.04 -31.08
CA LYS A 453 -36.36 0.36 -32.34
C LYS A 453 -35.42 0.69 -33.48
N ALA A 454 -34.25 1.23 -33.19
CA ALA A 454 -33.20 1.54 -34.18
C ALA A 454 -32.25 0.35 -34.46
N GLY A 455 -32.49 -0.82 -33.88
CA GLY A 455 -31.60 -1.99 -34.05
C GLY A 455 -30.30 -1.92 -33.24
N LEU A 456 -30.19 -0.96 -32.28
CA LEU A 456 -29.02 -0.72 -31.45
C LEU A 456 -29.12 -1.42 -30.07
N GLY A 457 -29.65 -2.64 -30.05
CA GLY A 457 -29.83 -3.42 -28.82
C GLY A 457 -28.56 -3.72 -28.05
N LYS A 458 -27.41 -3.63 -28.70
CA LYS A 458 -26.08 -3.84 -28.06
C LYS A 458 -25.50 -2.59 -27.40
N VAL A 459 -26.09 -1.41 -27.62
CA VAL A 459 -25.64 -0.17 -26.98
C VAL A 459 -26.19 -0.13 -25.55
N GLY A 460 -25.30 -0.19 -24.56
CA GLY A 460 -25.65 -0.19 -23.14
C GLY A 460 -26.14 1.17 -22.64
N ILE A 461 -26.70 1.19 -21.44
CA ILE A 461 -27.06 2.41 -20.72
C ILE A 461 -26.25 2.45 -19.43
N PHE A 462 -25.50 3.53 -19.23
CA PHE A 462 -24.71 3.78 -18.03
C PHE A 462 -25.33 4.97 -17.27
N ALA A 463 -25.52 4.85 -15.97
CA ALA A 463 -26.09 5.91 -15.16
C ALA A 463 -25.08 6.51 -14.20
N SER A 464 -25.17 7.80 -13.97
CA SER A 464 -24.37 8.56 -13.00
C SER A 464 -25.18 9.76 -12.50
N GLY A 465 -24.57 10.59 -11.63
CA GLY A 465 -25.25 11.78 -11.09
C GLY A 465 -26.07 11.49 -9.83
N GLY A 466 -25.52 11.89 -8.66
CA GLY A 466 -26.24 11.82 -7.38
C GLY A 466 -26.58 10.41 -6.86
N LEU A 467 -25.92 9.37 -7.38
CA LEU A 467 -26.19 7.98 -7.03
C LEU A 467 -25.59 7.60 -5.66
N ASP A 468 -26.35 6.81 -4.92
CA ASP A 468 -25.96 6.06 -3.73
C ASP A 468 -26.56 4.63 -3.80
N GLU A 469 -26.34 3.81 -2.77
CA GLU A 469 -26.86 2.45 -2.72
C GLU A 469 -28.38 2.39 -2.79
N ASP A 470 -29.10 3.32 -2.16
CA ASP A 470 -30.57 3.31 -2.13
C ASP A 470 -31.15 3.60 -3.51
N ARG A 471 -30.59 4.62 -4.18
CA ARG A 471 -31.04 4.97 -5.55
C ARG A 471 -30.67 3.88 -6.56
N ILE A 472 -29.53 3.24 -6.41
CA ILE A 472 -29.13 2.12 -7.26
C ILE A 472 -30.06 0.92 -7.04
N GLU A 473 -30.34 0.55 -5.79
CA GLU A 473 -31.26 -0.53 -5.44
C GLU A 473 -32.66 -0.28 -6.03
N GLU A 474 -33.18 0.93 -5.88
CA GLU A 474 -34.47 1.33 -6.48
C GLU A 474 -34.48 1.16 -7.99
N LEU A 475 -33.44 1.61 -8.69
CA LEU A 475 -33.33 1.47 -10.16
C LEU A 475 -33.25 0.01 -10.58
N VAL A 476 -32.45 -0.79 -9.87
CA VAL A 476 -32.27 -2.21 -10.16
C VAL A 476 -33.57 -3.00 -9.94
N THR A 477 -34.20 -2.84 -8.78
CA THR A 477 -35.44 -3.55 -8.40
C THR A 477 -36.64 -3.12 -9.25
N SER A 478 -36.67 -1.86 -9.72
CA SER A 478 -37.69 -1.32 -10.62
C SER A 478 -37.45 -1.72 -12.10
N GLY A 479 -36.44 -2.54 -12.39
CA GLY A 479 -36.16 -3.03 -13.73
C GLY A 479 -35.70 -1.93 -14.69
N ALA A 480 -34.91 -0.96 -14.23
CA ALA A 480 -34.22 -0.01 -15.10
C ALA A 480 -33.21 -0.76 -16.00
N PRO A 481 -33.21 -0.57 -17.32
CA PRO A 481 -32.27 -1.22 -18.23
C PRO A 481 -30.90 -0.54 -18.20
N ILE A 482 -30.32 -0.39 -17.01
CA ILE A 482 -29.02 0.22 -16.76
C ILE A 482 -28.00 -0.91 -16.56
N GLU A 483 -26.89 -0.85 -17.28
CA GLU A 483 -25.86 -1.89 -17.29
C GLU A 483 -24.64 -1.56 -16.42
N GLY A 484 -24.55 -0.33 -15.90
CA GLY A 484 -23.47 0.07 -15.01
C GLY A 484 -23.69 1.45 -14.39
N PHE A 485 -23.00 1.71 -13.30
CA PHE A 485 -23.20 2.89 -12.47
C PHE A 485 -21.88 3.64 -12.22
N GLY A 486 -21.91 4.97 -12.36
CA GLY A 486 -20.82 5.88 -11.95
C GLY A 486 -21.18 6.57 -10.65
N VAL A 487 -20.46 6.25 -9.58
CA VAL A 487 -20.75 6.78 -8.24
C VAL A 487 -19.60 7.65 -7.75
N GLY A 488 -19.91 8.85 -7.28
CA GLY A 488 -18.90 9.82 -6.86
C GLY A 488 -19.01 10.18 -5.38
N THR A 489 -19.70 11.29 -5.10
CA THR A 489 -19.69 11.96 -3.78
C THR A 489 -20.17 11.05 -2.65
N SER A 490 -21.29 10.35 -2.82
CA SER A 490 -21.89 9.56 -1.72
C SER A 490 -20.99 8.41 -1.30
N MET A 491 -20.35 7.73 -2.27
CA MET A 491 -19.41 6.65 -2.01
C MET A 491 -18.09 7.18 -1.46
N GLY A 492 -17.50 8.20 -2.10
CA GLY A 492 -16.19 8.73 -1.74
C GLY A 492 -16.13 9.49 -0.40
N LEU A 493 -17.29 9.90 0.13
CA LEU A 493 -17.40 10.56 1.44
C LEU A 493 -18.12 9.72 2.50
N SER A 494 -18.70 8.58 2.11
CA SER A 494 -19.57 7.79 3.01
C SER A 494 -20.57 8.68 3.79
N ILE A 495 -21.35 9.48 3.05
CA ILE A 495 -22.15 10.60 3.60
C ILE A 495 -23.05 10.15 4.76
N ASP A 496 -23.62 8.95 4.69
CA ASP A 496 -24.51 8.38 5.71
C ASP A 496 -23.79 7.86 6.96
N ALA A 497 -22.49 7.57 6.86
CA ALA A 497 -21.64 7.08 7.95
C ALA A 497 -20.19 7.53 7.75
N PRO A 498 -19.87 8.83 7.93
CA PRO A 498 -18.55 9.38 7.61
C PRO A 498 -17.47 9.04 8.63
N ASN A 499 -17.84 8.47 9.78
CA ASN A 499 -16.92 8.09 10.85
C ASN A 499 -17.34 6.78 11.54
N LEU A 500 -16.37 6.15 12.22
CA LEU A 500 -16.55 4.97 13.06
C LEU A 500 -16.19 5.29 14.51
N ASP A 501 -16.84 4.63 15.45
CA ASP A 501 -16.43 4.62 16.87
C ASP A 501 -15.23 3.65 17.05
N ILE A 502 -14.13 3.96 16.32
CA ILE A 502 -12.90 3.18 16.33
C ILE A 502 -12.00 3.61 17.48
N VAL A 503 -11.32 2.67 18.09
CA VAL A 503 -10.45 2.90 19.24
C VAL A 503 -9.21 2.02 19.19
N TYR A 504 -8.11 2.52 19.76
CA TYR A 504 -6.85 1.82 19.98
C TYR A 504 -6.56 1.81 21.48
N LYS A 505 -6.51 0.63 22.10
CA LYS A 505 -6.52 0.52 23.57
C LYS A 505 -5.48 -0.44 24.09
N LEU A 506 -4.78 -0.01 25.15
CA LEU A 506 -3.88 -0.86 25.93
C LEU A 506 -4.69 -1.98 26.59
N CYS A 507 -4.34 -3.23 26.25
CA CYS A 507 -5.00 -4.44 26.76
C CYS A 507 -4.07 -5.29 27.64
N GLU A 508 -2.74 -5.13 27.49
CA GLU A 508 -1.75 -5.83 28.30
C GLU A 508 -0.47 -5.01 28.42
N TYR A 509 0.21 -5.07 29.55
CA TYR A 509 1.55 -4.52 29.76
C TYR A 509 2.34 -5.41 30.71
N ALA A 510 3.59 -5.74 30.34
CA ALA A 510 4.49 -6.59 31.11
C ALA A 510 3.83 -7.94 31.52
N GLY A 511 3.10 -8.57 30.57
CA GLY A 511 2.43 -9.86 30.78
C GLY A 511 1.19 -9.80 31.69
N LYS A 512 0.69 -8.61 32.00
CA LYS A 512 -0.50 -8.43 32.83
C LYS A 512 -1.60 -7.71 32.07
N GLY A 513 -2.79 -8.29 32.02
CA GLY A 513 -3.96 -7.66 31.43
C GLY A 513 -4.23 -6.25 31.99
N ARG A 514 -4.69 -5.38 31.12
CA ARG A 514 -5.06 -3.99 31.43
C ARG A 514 -6.42 -3.69 30.87
N PHE A 515 -7.26 -3.00 31.63
CA PHE A 515 -8.49 -2.45 31.11
C PHE A 515 -8.93 -1.24 31.94
N LYS A 516 -9.79 -0.43 31.35
CA LYS A 516 -10.36 0.73 32.03
C LYS A 516 -11.74 0.36 32.55
N PHE A 517 -11.98 0.57 33.83
CA PHE A 517 -13.34 0.59 34.39
C PHE A 517 -14.10 1.79 33.85
N SER A 518 -15.02 1.55 32.94
CA SER A 518 -15.93 2.59 32.43
C SER A 518 -17.27 1.93 32.14
N THR A 519 -18.34 2.44 32.71
CA THR A 519 -19.72 2.06 32.36
C THR A 519 -19.89 2.21 30.84
N ASP A 520 -20.40 1.20 30.15
CA ASP A 520 -20.69 1.15 28.71
C ASP A 520 -19.51 1.11 27.72
N LYS A 521 -18.27 0.90 28.18
CA LYS A 521 -17.11 0.82 27.29
C LYS A 521 -16.16 -0.32 27.67
N PRO A 522 -16.58 -1.59 27.57
CA PRO A 522 -15.75 -2.72 27.94
C PRO A 522 -14.51 -2.78 27.01
N ILE A 523 -13.36 -2.98 27.62
CA ILE A 523 -12.10 -3.33 26.94
C ILE A 523 -11.77 -4.73 27.40
N LEU A 524 -11.56 -5.65 26.47
CA LEU A 524 -11.15 -7.02 26.79
C LEU A 524 -9.64 -7.05 27.05
N PRO A 525 -9.18 -7.55 28.21
CA PRO A 525 -7.78 -7.59 28.56
C PRO A 525 -7.02 -8.67 27.78
N GLY A 526 -5.69 -8.54 27.74
CA GLY A 526 -4.80 -9.50 27.12
C GLY A 526 -4.78 -9.45 25.59
N ARG A 527 -3.96 -10.28 24.98
CA ARG A 527 -3.91 -10.51 23.54
C ARG A 527 -5.07 -11.42 23.12
N LYS A 528 -5.70 -11.13 21.99
CA LYS A 528 -6.92 -11.80 21.54
C LYS A 528 -6.78 -12.46 20.17
N GLN A 529 -7.69 -13.40 19.92
CA GLN A 529 -8.01 -13.97 18.60
C GLN A 529 -9.51 -13.90 18.39
N VAL A 530 -9.95 -13.85 17.14
CA VAL A 530 -11.36 -14.00 16.76
C VAL A 530 -11.50 -15.29 15.97
N PHE A 531 -12.39 -16.17 16.41
CA PHE A 531 -12.71 -17.42 15.73
C PHE A 531 -14.07 -17.32 15.05
N ARG A 532 -14.07 -17.37 13.72
CA ARG A 532 -15.29 -17.36 12.92
C ARG A 532 -15.84 -18.75 12.73
N MET A 533 -16.99 -19.01 13.33
CA MET A 533 -17.68 -20.27 13.27
C MET A 533 -18.49 -20.39 11.99
N THR A 534 -18.45 -21.57 11.37
CA THR A 534 -19.15 -21.87 10.12
C THR A 534 -20.21 -22.94 10.35
N GLU A 535 -21.42 -22.69 9.83
CA GLU A 535 -22.52 -23.67 9.80
C GLU A 535 -23.05 -23.78 8.36
N ASN A 536 -23.27 -24.97 7.88
CA ASN A 536 -23.75 -25.22 6.51
C ASN A 536 -22.94 -24.46 5.44
N ASN A 537 -21.62 -24.40 5.60
CA ASN A 537 -20.67 -23.71 4.72
C ASN A 537 -20.85 -22.17 4.64
N ARG A 538 -21.56 -21.57 5.60
CA ARG A 538 -21.69 -20.13 5.78
C ARG A 538 -21.17 -19.70 7.15
N ASP A 539 -20.69 -18.48 7.23
CA ASP A 539 -20.24 -17.88 8.49
C ASP A 539 -21.47 -17.62 9.38
N ALA A 540 -21.47 -18.13 10.60
CA ALA A 540 -22.66 -18.13 11.48
C ALA A 540 -22.54 -17.19 12.66
N ARG A 541 -21.39 -17.15 13.32
CA ARG A 541 -21.06 -16.28 14.45
C ARG A 541 -19.56 -16.18 14.63
N ASP A 542 -19.13 -15.18 15.39
CA ASP A 542 -17.74 -15.01 15.80
C ASP A 542 -17.58 -15.16 17.31
N VAL A 543 -16.42 -15.65 17.74
CA VAL A 543 -16.04 -15.76 19.15
C VAL A 543 -14.73 -15.02 19.36
N ILE A 544 -14.73 -13.98 20.18
CA ILE A 544 -13.54 -13.29 20.66
C ILE A 544 -12.98 -14.12 21.83
N ALA A 545 -11.73 -14.55 21.73
CA ALA A 545 -11.07 -15.43 22.67
C ALA A 545 -9.69 -14.90 23.06
N GLN A 546 -9.06 -15.48 24.09
CA GLN A 546 -7.63 -15.24 24.30
C GLN A 546 -6.82 -15.80 23.13
N ALA A 547 -5.67 -15.20 22.83
CA ALA A 547 -4.89 -15.56 21.64
C ALA A 547 -4.34 -16.98 21.64
N ASP A 548 -4.25 -17.61 22.80
CA ASP A 548 -3.76 -18.98 23.02
C ASP A 548 -4.89 -20.02 23.12
N GLU A 549 -6.16 -19.61 23.08
CA GLU A 549 -7.26 -20.56 22.99
C GLU A 549 -7.29 -21.25 21.63
N ASP A 550 -7.64 -22.53 21.62
CA ASP A 550 -7.88 -23.33 20.41
C ASP A 550 -9.38 -23.64 20.29
N LEU A 551 -10.07 -22.90 19.45
CA LEU A 551 -11.51 -23.07 19.21
C LEU A 551 -11.76 -23.62 17.79
N PRO A 552 -12.86 -24.34 17.56
CA PRO A 552 -13.13 -25.02 16.27
C PRO A 552 -13.41 -24.09 15.09
N GLY A 553 -13.37 -22.76 15.28
CA GLY A 553 -13.58 -21.77 14.23
C GLY A 553 -12.33 -21.45 13.42
N ARG A 554 -12.50 -20.69 12.35
CA ARG A 554 -11.38 -20.15 11.57
C ARG A 554 -10.81 -18.91 12.27
N PRO A 555 -9.52 -18.90 12.65
CA PRO A 555 -8.91 -17.72 13.25
C PRO A 555 -8.82 -16.60 12.22
N LEU A 556 -9.16 -15.37 12.63
CA LEU A 556 -9.18 -14.19 11.74
C LEU A 556 -7.89 -13.37 11.81
N LEU A 557 -7.29 -13.20 13.00
CA LEU A 557 -6.04 -12.47 13.13
C LEU A 557 -4.87 -13.35 12.69
N VAL A 558 -4.10 -12.83 11.76
CA VAL A 558 -2.90 -13.49 11.19
C VAL A 558 -1.68 -12.66 11.55
N THR A 559 -0.53 -13.29 11.76
CA THR A 559 0.73 -12.56 11.96
C THR A 559 1.14 -11.88 10.66
N MET A 560 1.10 -10.55 10.62
CA MET A 560 1.45 -9.74 9.46
C MET A 560 2.90 -9.24 9.50
N MET A 561 3.40 -8.95 10.71
CA MET A 561 4.80 -8.58 10.96
C MET A 561 5.34 -9.33 12.16
N ARG A 562 6.65 -9.60 12.15
CA ARG A 562 7.39 -10.16 13.27
C ARG A 562 8.71 -9.42 13.45
N ASN A 563 8.99 -8.97 14.69
CA ASN A 563 10.20 -8.20 15.02
C ASN A 563 10.41 -6.97 14.08
N GLY A 564 9.33 -6.29 13.69
CA GLY A 564 9.38 -5.15 12.77
C GLY A 564 9.51 -5.51 11.28
N GLU A 565 9.57 -6.79 10.93
CA GLU A 565 9.67 -7.26 9.54
C GLU A 565 8.32 -7.78 9.04
N ARG A 566 7.91 -7.31 7.87
CA ARG A 566 6.65 -7.69 7.21
C ARG A 566 6.76 -9.09 6.62
N LEU A 567 5.86 -9.98 7.04
CA LEU A 567 5.78 -11.36 6.56
C LEU A 567 5.00 -11.48 5.23
N SER A 568 5.06 -12.67 4.60
CA SER A 568 4.32 -12.95 3.37
C SER A 568 2.80 -12.73 3.50
N ALA A 569 2.22 -13.04 4.65
CA ALA A 569 0.80 -12.79 4.93
C ALA A 569 0.43 -11.29 4.90
N GLY A 570 1.39 -10.41 5.19
CA GLY A 570 1.22 -8.96 5.07
C GLY A 570 1.50 -8.41 3.65
N ARG A 571 2.02 -9.21 2.73
CA ARG A 571 2.39 -8.81 1.34
C ARG A 571 1.37 -9.36 0.35
N VAL A 572 0.18 -8.80 0.34
CA VAL A 572 -0.92 -9.24 -0.52
C VAL A 572 -1.16 -8.18 -1.59
N ASP A 573 -1.16 -8.58 -2.86
CA ASP A 573 -1.52 -7.68 -3.95
C ASP A 573 -3.00 -7.29 -3.91
N LEU A 574 -3.32 -6.16 -4.54
CA LEU A 574 -4.64 -5.56 -4.47
C LEU A 574 -5.74 -6.44 -5.09
N GLU A 575 -5.44 -7.18 -6.17
CA GLU A 575 -6.38 -8.10 -6.81
C GLU A 575 -6.71 -9.28 -5.88
N SER A 576 -5.70 -9.86 -5.27
CA SER A 576 -5.85 -10.92 -4.27
C SER A 576 -6.68 -10.48 -3.06
N ALA A 577 -6.48 -9.24 -2.58
CA ALA A 577 -7.27 -8.66 -1.50
C ALA A 577 -8.74 -8.46 -1.91
N ARG A 578 -8.99 -7.99 -3.14
CA ARG A 578 -10.33 -7.87 -3.73
C ARG A 578 -11.05 -9.23 -3.80
N ASP A 579 -10.38 -10.23 -4.37
CA ASP A 579 -10.93 -11.58 -4.50
C ASP A 579 -11.23 -12.20 -3.12
N TYR A 580 -10.33 -11.96 -2.17
CA TYR A 580 -10.54 -12.39 -0.78
C TYR A 580 -11.79 -11.73 -0.20
N ALA A 581 -11.93 -10.41 -0.32
CA ALA A 581 -13.08 -9.66 0.18
C ALA A 581 -14.40 -10.21 -0.37
N GLN A 582 -14.47 -10.43 -1.69
CA GLN A 582 -15.66 -10.97 -2.34
C GLN A 582 -16.03 -12.36 -1.79
N ARG A 583 -15.02 -13.25 -1.64
CA ARG A 583 -15.25 -14.57 -1.04
C ARG A 583 -15.72 -14.49 0.41
N GLN A 584 -15.15 -13.59 1.21
CA GLN A 584 -15.55 -13.44 2.62
C GLN A 584 -16.98 -12.89 2.76
N VAL A 585 -17.31 -11.87 1.99
CA VAL A 585 -18.68 -11.30 1.99
C VAL A 585 -19.71 -12.33 1.51
N ALA A 586 -19.37 -13.12 0.47
CA ALA A 586 -20.27 -14.16 -0.04
C ALA A 586 -20.58 -15.27 0.99
N ARG A 587 -19.72 -15.49 1.99
CA ARG A 587 -19.93 -16.47 3.07
C ARG A 587 -20.87 -15.99 4.17
N LEU A 588 -21.08 -14.67 4.30
CA LEU A 588 -22.00 -14.12 5.30
C LEU A 588 -23.45 -14.57 5.02
N PRO A 589 -24.28 -14.70 6.05
CA PRO A 589 -25.73 -14.91 5.89
C PRO A 589 -26.36 -13.83 5.02
N ASP A 590 -27.38 -14.19 4.25
CA ASP A 590 -28.03 -13.27 3.32
C ASP A 590 -28.54 -12.01 4.02
N ARG A 591 -29.18 -12.16 5.21
CA ARG A 591 -29.65 -11.02 6.02
C ARG A 591 -28.54 -10.04 6.41
N VAL A 592 -27.29 -10.53 6.56
CA VAL A 592 -26.14 -9.68 6.93
C VAL A 592 -25.58 -8.96 5.71
N ARG A 593 -25.68 -9.57 4.52
CA ARG A 593 -25.25 -8.96 3.26
C ARG A 593 -26.26 -7.95 2.72
N ASP A 594 -27.49 -8.02 3.16
CA ASP A 594 -28.58 -7.13 2.75
C ASP A 594 -28.29 -5.66 3.09
N LEU A 595 -28.86 -4.75 2.34
CA LEU A 595 -28.79 -3.31 2.61
C LEU A 595 -29.66 -2.89 3.80
N ALA A 596 -30.73 -3.63 4.04
CA ALA A 596 -31.56 -3.46 5.23
C ALA A 596 -30.83 -3.89 6.52
N PRO A 597 -31.17 -3.30 7.67
CA PRO A 597 -30.64 -3.76 8.96
C PRO A 597 -30.89 -5.26 9.19
N ALA A 598 -29.85 -6.00 9.55
CA ALA A 598 -29.97 -7.43 9.82
C ALA A 598 -30.72 -7.69 11.15
N GLU A 599 -31.78 -8.47 11.08
CA GLU A 599 -32.55 -8.91 12.24
C GLU A 599 -32.65 -10.46 12.28
N PRO A 600 -32.07 -11.11 13.28
CA PRO A 600 -31.17 -10.57 14.31
C PRO A 600 -29.81 -10.14 13.70
N PRO A 601 -29.07 -9.26 14.39
CA PRO A 601 -27.71 -8.90 13.96
C PRO A 601 -26.77 -10.12 13.96
N TYR A 602 -25.60 -10.00 13.32
CA TYR A 602 -24.60 -11.06 13.33
C TYR A 602 -24.07 -11.28 14.76
N PRO A 603 -24.08 -12.53 15.28
CA PRO A 603 -23.68 -12.80 16.65
C PRO A 603 -22.16 -12.69 16.84
N VAL A 604 -21.73 -11.97 17.87
CA VAL A 604 -20.35 -11.93 18.36
C VAL A 604 -20.38 -12.31 19.85
N GLU A 605 -19.69 -13.37 20.19
CA GLU A 605 -19.63 -13.93 21.53
C GLU A 605 -18.23 -13.73 22.12
N ILE A 606 -18.12 -13.77 23.46
CA ILE A 606 -16.83 -13.77 24.16
C ILE A 606 -16.63 -15.18 24.72
N SER A 607 -15.43 -15.75 24.58
CA SER A 607 -15.12 -17.06 25.13
C SER A 607 -15.23 -17.05 26.65
N ARG A 608 -15.50 -18.23 27.22
CA ARG A 608 -15.58 -18.37 28.67
C ARG A 608 -14.25 -18.04 29.35
N ALA A 609 -13.11 -18.45 28.76
CA ALA A 609 -11.81 -18.21 29.34
C ALA A 609 -11.47 -16.71 29.33
N LEU A 610 -11.77 -16.00 28.22
CA LEU A 610 -11.56 -14.54 28.15
C LEU A 610 -12.46 -13.78 29.13
N SER A 611 -13.73 -14.21 29.31
CA SER A 611 -14.61 -13.63 30.32
C SER A 611 -14.09 -13.83 31.75
N GLN A 612 -13.60 -15.03 32.07
CA GLN A 612 -12.98 -15.31 33.37
C GLN A 612 -11.71 -14.48 33.59
N TYR A 613 -10.87 -14.36 32.56
CA TYR A 613 -9.68 -13.53 32.63
C TYR A 613 -10.00 -12.06 32.85
N GLN A 614 -11.08 -11.55 32.22
CA GLN A 614 -11.57 -10.19 32.45
C GLN A 614 -11.98 -9.98 33.91
N ASP A 615 -12.70 -10.95 34.51
CA ASP A 615 -13.11 -10.88 35.92
C ASP A 615 -11.90 -10.92 36.87
N GLU A 616 -10.90 -11.76 36.58
CA GLU A 616 -9.64 -11.83 37.34
C GLU A 616 -8.87 -10.48 37.31
N VAL A 617 -8.71 -9.89 36.13
CA VAL A 617 -8.05 -8.59 35.97
C VAL A 617 -8.87 -7.48 36.64
N ALA A 618 -10.19 -7.61 36.73
CA ALA A 618 -11.07 -6.67 37.41
C ALA A 618 -10.95 -6.75 38.94
N ALA A 619 -10.65 -7.92 39.48
CA ALA A 619 -10.56 -8.17 40.92
C ALA A 619 -9.17 -7.82 41.50
N GLY A 620 -8.10 -7.73 40.71
CA GLY A 620 -6.71 -7.49 41.13
C GLY A 620 -6.10 -6.24 40.63
#